data_678b383a6f0756382a8431333a5bc513
#
_entry.id   678b383a6f0756382a8431333a5bc513
#
_cell.length_a   1.000
_cell.length_b   1.000
_cell.length_c   1.000
_cell.angle_alpha   90.00
_cell.angle_beta   90.00
_cell.angle_gamma   90.00
#
_symmetry.space_group_name_H-M   'P 1'
#
loop_
_entity.id
_entity.type
_entity.pdbx_description
1 polymer ?
#
loop_
_entity_poly.entity_id
_entity_poly.type
_entity_poly.pdbx_seq_one_letter_code
_entity_poly.pdbx_strand_id
1 'polypeptide(L)'
;MLPQDMDQVGRLWQECFCDPQSYADFYFRTMPGQNRILGLKEKERLISMIHLNPYVLSADGRRFDSTYIVGVATDAAYRHQGHMRRLLDRTFECLYGERQPMAYLMPADPKIYEPFGFRYIYQQFYIKMPAANTLGEYLRAAGDVGLRAYSASPADARQLAEWANDCLGSRMDVFTWRDERYYDNLLRETASDGGEVLMFYEGERLVGTAAYIAEETYEVREILAYPGYEPRLVEWLAGHLGDRAGMMLMPPWKADEAGVENGFRPMIMGRILYLESFLRLLRFDREADHLCLEVKDDLIQENNGSFRIVIRNGKAEKVTRLDHPEAGCLKVTVEMLMQAAFGQGSALQGIQPFEHIFINEIV
;
A
#
# COMPACT_ATOMS: atom_id res chain seq x y z
N MET A 1 20.00 -2.61 -12.14
CA MET A 1 21.33 -2.02 -11.79
C MET A 1 22.27 -3.15 -11.37
N LEU A 2 23.56 -3.00 -11.58
CA LEU A 2 24.58 -3.96 -11.14
C LEU A 2 25.07 -3.62 -9.72
N PRO A 3 25.61 -4.59 -8.95
CA PRO A 3 26.12 -4.32 -7.60
C PRO A 3 27.13 -3.16 -7.54
N GLN A 4 27.98 -2.99 -8.54
CA GLN A 4 28.95 -1.90 -8.66
C GLN A 4 28.33 -0.50 -8.82
N ASP A 5 27.04 -0.43 -9.10
CA ASP A 5 26.33 0.85 -9.27
C ASP A 5 25.71 1.35 -7.97
N MET A 6 25.70 0.52 -6.91
CA MET A 6 24.96 0.81 -5.67
C MET A 6 25.45 2.08 -4.95
N ASP A 7 26.74 2.40 -5.03
CA ASP A 7 27.25 3.67 -4.50
C ASP A 7 26.65 4.89 -5.20
N GLN A 8 26.36 4.79 -6.50
CA GLN A 8 25.71 5.87 -7.25
C GLN A 8 24.21 5.94 -6.92
N VAL A 9 23.59 4.78 -6.73
CA VAL A 9 22.18 4.69 -6.29
C VAL A 9 22.01 5.34 -4.93
N GLY A 10 22.85 5.01 -3.94
CA GLY A 10 22.82 5.59 -2.61
C GLY A 10 23.05 7.10 -2.61
N ARG A 11 24.01 7.60 -3.42
CA ARG A 11 24.21 9.06 -3.56
C ARG A 11 23.00 9.76 -4.14
N LEU A 12 22.43 9.26 -5.25
CA LEU A 12 21.26 9.86 -5.88
C LEU A 12 20.04 9.82 -4.95
N TRP A 13 19.91 8.77 -4.15
CA TRP A 13 18.88 8.67 -3.11
C TRP A 13 19.01 9.80 -2.11
N GLN A 14 20.19 9.96 -1.49
CA GLN A 14 20.42 11.01 -0.49
C GLN A 14 20.25 12.42 -1.05
N GLU A 15 20.68 12.66 -2.29
CA GLU A 15 20.47 13.95 -2.97
C GLU A 15 19.01 14.30 -3.21
N CYS A 16 18.13 13.30 -3.38
CA CYS A 16 16.73 13.51 -3.74
C CYS A 16 15.76 13.44 -2.56
N PHE A 17 16.03 12.59 -1.55
CA PHE A 17 15.07 12.30 -0.47
C PHE A 17 15.53 12.83 0.88
N CYS A 18 16.85 12.97 1.11
CA CYS A 18 17.41 13.47 2.37
C CYS A 18 16.98 12.65 3.59
N ASP A 19 16.74 11.36 3.41
CA ASP A 19 16.32 10.46 4.49
C ASP A 19 17.40 10.35 5.58
N PRO A 20 17.02 10.01 6.83
CA PRO A 20 17.97 9.70 7.88
C PRO A 20 18.97 8.62 7.45
N GLN A 21 20.23 8.75 7.84
CA GLN A 21 21.28 7.79 7.45
C GLN A 21 20.96 6.36 7.93
N SER A 22 20.32 6.23 9.10
CA SER A 22 19.87 4.95 9.67
C SER A 22 18.89 4.22 8.73
N TYR A 23 17.91 4.95 8.20
CA TYR A 23 16.94 4.41 7.24
C TYR A 23 17.60 4.04 5.91
N ALA A 24 18.42 4.93 5.35
CA ALA A 24 19.16 4.65 4.12
C ALA A 24 20.06 3.40 4.28
N ASP A 25 20.77 3.28 5.41
CA ASP A 25 21.58 2.11 5.73
C ASP A 25 20.75 0.82 5.82
N PHE A 26 19.57 0.88 6.46
CA PHE A 26 18.64 -0.25 6.48
C PHE A 26 18.19 -0.61 5.07
N TYR A 27 17.67 0.36 4.32
CA TYR A 27 17.13 0.14 2.99
C TYR A 27 18.17 -0.48 2.05
N PHE A 28 19.36 0.09 1.97
CA PHE A 28 20.42 -0.38 1.08
C PHE A 28 21.12 -1.67 1.51
N ARG A 29 20.99 -2.09 2.76
CA ARG A 29 21.44 -3.42 3.20
C ARG A 29 20.41 -4.51 2.93
N THR A 30 19.14 -4.19 3.04
CA THR A 30 18.03 -5.15 3.05
C THR A 30 17.40 -5.33 1.67
N MET A 31 17.07 -4.22 1.01
CA MET A 31 16.25 -4.24 -0.21
C MET A 31 16.97 -4.67 -1.51
N PRO A 32 18.28 -4.38 -1.73
CA PRO A 32 18.93 -4.72 -3.01
C PRO A 32 18.94 -6.20 -3.39
N GLY A 33 18.76 -7.11 -2.42
CA GLY A 33 18.59 -8.54 -2.68
C GLY A 33 17.14 -8.96 -2.95
N GLN A 34 16.19 -8.06 -2.74
CA GLN A 34 14.76 -8.34 -2.78
C GLN A 34 14.03 -7.57 -3.89
N ASN A 35 14.55 -6.43 -4.30
CA ASN A 35 13.94 -5.55 -5.30
C ASN A 35 14.71 -5.50 -6.61
N ARG A 36 14.12 -4.83 -7.61
CA ARG A 36 14.79 -4.47 -8.87
C ARG A 36 14.96 -2.96 -8.92
N ILE A 37 16.16 -2.51 -9.32
CA ILE A 37 16.42 -1.10 -9.55
C ILE A 37 16.67 -0.89 -11.04
N LEU A 38 15.83 -0.07 -11.67
CA LEU A 38 16.06 0.41 -13.03
C LEU A 38 16.77 1.76 -12.95
N GLY A 39 17.81 1.95 -13.75
CA GLY A 39 18.55 3.20 -13.78
C GLY A 39 18.88 3.64 -15.22
N LEU A 40 18.90 4.94 -15.42
CA LEU A 40 19.43 5.56 -16.63
C LEU A 40 20.80 6.14 -16.33
N LYS A 41 21.75 5.85 -17.19
CA LYS A 41 23.10 6.41 -17.12
C LYS A 41 23.38 7.30 -18.32
N GLU A 42 24.05 8.40 -18.08
CA GLU A 42 24.74 9.15 -19.11
C GLU A 42 26.24 8.89 -18.97
N LYS A 43 26.85 8.26 -19.98
CA LYS A 43 28.19 7.68 -19.85
C LYS A 43 28.24 6.71 -18.66
N GLU A 44 29.06 6.98 -17.65
CA GLU A 44 29.16 6.16 -16.44
C GLU A 44 28.39 6.71 -15.22
N ARG A 45 27.73 7.86 -15.37
CA ARG A 45 26.99 8.52 -14.28
C ARG A 45 25.54 8.08 -14.27
N LEU A 46 25.04 7.63 -13.12
CA LEU A 46 23.60 7.41 -12.88
C LEU A 46 22.91 8.77 -12.78
N ILE A 47 21.92 9.01 -13.63
CA ILE A 47 21.19 10.29 -13.73
C ILE A 47 19.72 10.17 -13.31
N SER A 48 19.15 8.96 -13.36
CA SER A 48 17.78 8.72 -12.89
C SER A 48 17.62 7.26 -12.50
N MET A 49 16.74 6.99 -11.53
CA MET A 49 16.46 5.65 -11.05
C MET A 49 15.01 5.48 -10.62
N ILE A 50 14.59 4.23 -10.50
CA ILE A 50 13.31 3.79 -9.97
C ILE A 50 13.50 2.43 -9.31
N HIS A 51 12.96 2.25 -8.12
CA HIS A 51 13.03 1.00 -7.37
C HIS A 51 11.67 0.28 -7.46
N LEU A 52 11.72 -1.01 -7.67
CA LEU A 52 10.57 -1.89 -7.86
C LEU A 52 10.57 -2.93 -6.75
N ASN A 53 9.83 -2.66 -5.69
CA ASN A 53 9.73 -3.54 -4.53
C ASN A 53 8.58 -4.53 -4.75
N PRO A 54 8.86 -5.85 -4.79
CA PRO A 54 7.82 -6.85 -5.01
C PRO A 54 6.99 -7.06 -3.75
N TYR A 55 5.68 -7.03 -3.92
CA TYR A 55 4.70 -7.35 -2.89
C TYR A 55 3.65 -8.30 -3.44
N VAL A 56 2.93 -8.96 -2.55
CA VAL A 56 1.74 -9.73 -2.86
C VAL A 56 0.56 -9.00 -2.26
N LEU A 57 -0.45 -8.70 -3.07
CA LEU A 57 -1.72 -8.18 -2.59
C LEU A 57 -2.77 -9.30 -2.55
N SER A 58 -3.74 -9.17 -1.66
CA SER A 58 -4.94 -9.99 -1.61
C SER A 58 -6.15 -9.14 -1.98
N ALA A 59 -6.99 -9.62 -2.90
CA ALA A 59 -8.29 -9.02 -3.22
C ALA A 59 -9.37 -10.09 -3.17
N ASP A 60 -10.35 -9.96 -2.27
CA ASP A 60 -11.38 -10.97 -2.00
C ASP A 60 -10.82 -12.41 -1.84
N GLY A 61 -9.70 -12.53 -1.13
CA GLY A 61 -9.00 -13.80 -0.89
C GLY A 61 -8.18 -14.33 -2.09
N ARG A 62 -8.12 -13.60 -3.21
CA ARG A 62 -7.26 -13.92 -4.35
C ARG A 62 -5.94 -13.17 -4.22
N ARG A 63 -4.85 -13.90 -4.12
CA ARG A 63 -3.50 -13.32 -4.07
C ARG A 63 -2.96 -13.09 -5.48
N PHE A 64 -2.24 -11.98 -5.65
CA PHE A 64 -1.58 -11.63 -6.90
C PHE A 64 -0.31 -10.82 -6.64
N ASP A 65 0.67 -10.99 -7.52
CA ASP A 65 1.89 -10.21 -7.48
C ASP A 65 1.61 -8.76 -7.90
N SER A 66 2.18 -7.83 -7.17
CA SER A 66 2.14 -6.40 -7.44
C SER A 66 3.48 -5.78 -7.11
N THR A 67 3.75 -4.61 -7.66
CA THR A 67 5.00 -3.89 -7.42
C THR A 67 4.71 -2.55 -6.76
N TYR A 68 5.34 -2.33 -5.61
CA TYR A 68 5.40 -1.02 -4.98
C TYR A 68 6.58 -0.24 -5.58
N ILE A 69 6.26 0.88 -6.23
CA ILE A 69 7.24 1.74 -6.89
C ILE A 69 7.71 2.79 -5.89
N VAL A 70 9.01 2.80 -5.62
CA VAL A 70 9.64 3.75 -4.70
C VAL A 70 10.92 4.32 -5.30
N GLY A 71 11.54 5.30 -4.64
CA GLY A 71 12.85 5.81 -5.02
C GLY A 71 12.90 6.34 -6.45
N VAL A 72 11.82 6.97 -6.92
CA VAL A 72 11.77 7.60 -8.25
C VAL A 72 12.54 8.90 -8.21
N ALA A 73 13.80 8.86 -8.60
CA ALA A 73 14.73 9.97 -8.50
C ALA A 73 15.34 10.35 -9.84
N THR A 74 15.58 11.64 -10.02
CA THR A 74 16.35 12.20 -11.15
C THR A 74 17.25 13.31 -10.63
N ASP A 75 18.55 13.20 -10.93
CA ASP A 75 19.54 14.22 -10.63
C ASP A 75 19.05 15.60 -11.09
N ALA A 76 19.20 16.60 -10.22
CA ALA A 76 18.67 17.94 -10.42
C ALA A 76 19.07 18.56 -11.77
N ALA A 77 20.30 18.31 -12.25
CA ALA A 77 20.81 18.81 -13.53
C ALA A 77 20.14 18.16 -14.76
N TYR A 78 19.45 17.03 -14.56
CA TYR A 78 18.83 16.23 -15.61
C TYR A 78 17.30 16.20 -15.54
N ARG A 79 16.69 16.99 -14.62
CA ARG A 79 15.22 17.09 -14.52
C ARG A 79 14.62 17.76 -15.74
N HIS A 80 13.33 17.51 -15.96
CA HIS A 80 12.53 18.04 -17.08
C HIS A 80 12.98 17.60 -18.49
N GLN A 81 13.77 16.52 -18.59
CA GLN A 81 14.27 15.96 -19.85
C GLN A 81 13.62 14.61 -20.21
N GLY A 82 12.55 14.22 -19.51
CA GLY A 82 11.80 13.00 -19.79
C GLY A 82 12.41 11.71 -19.27
N HIS A 83 13.44 11.76 -18.43
CA HIS A 83 14.13 10.55 -17.92
C HIS A 83 13.21 9.68 -17.03
N MET A 84 12.41 10.31 -16.16
CA MET A 84 11.42 9.59 -15.35
C MET A 84 10.39 8.87 -16.25
N ARG A 85 9.89 9.52 -17.30
CA ARG A 85 8.97 8.89 -18.26
C ARG A 85 9.58 7.63 -18.86
N ARG A 86 10.81 7.70 -19.35
CA ARG A 86 11.52 6.54 -19.94
C ARG A 86 11.66 5.38 -18.95
N LEU A 87 11.89 5.68 -17.67
CA LEU A 87 11.96 4.64 -16.62
C LEU A 87 10.58 4.05 -16.32
N LEU A 88 9.54 4.87 -16.25
CA LEU A 88 8.17 4.38 -16.04
C LEU A 88 7.68 3.55 -17.23
N ASP A 89 7.93 4.01 -18.47
CA ASP A 89 7.58 3.24 -19.67
C ASP A 89 8.26 1.86 -19.64
N ARG A 90 9.56 1.81 -19.30
CA ARG A 90 10.27 0.54 -19.15
C ARG A 90 9.76 -0.31 -18.00
N THR A 91 9.36 0.32 -16.91
CA THR A 91 8.71 -0.36 -15.76
C THR A 91 7.41 -1.03 -16.22
N PHE A 92 6.57 -0.30 -16.92
CA PHE A 92 5.29 -0.81 -17.42
C PHE A 92 5.48 -1.99 -18.38
N GLU A 93 6.43 -1.90 -19.32
CA GLU A 93 6.79 -3.01 -20.22
C GLU A 93 7.18 -4.28 -19.43
N CYS A 94 8.07 -4.13 -18.43
CA CYS A 94 8.52 -5.26 -17.62
C CYS A 94 7.37 -5.90 -16.85
N LEU A 95 6.59 -5.09 -16.11
CA LEU A 95 5.51 -5.58 -15.26
C LEU A 95 4.31 -6.10 -16.07
N TYR A 96 4.04 -5.51 -17.24
CA TYR A 96 3.08 -6.05 -18.19
C TYR A 96 3.49 -7.44 -18.68
N GLY A 97 4.76 -7.61 -19.05
CA GLY A 97 5.32 -8.91 -19.47
C GLY A 97 5.22 -9.99 -18.38
N GLU A 98 5.26 -9.59 -17.12
CA GLU A 98 5.04 -10.44 -15.95
C GLU A 98 3.55 -10.67 -15.64
N ARG A 99 2.64 -10.06 -16.40
CA ARG A 99 1.19 -10.11 -16.21
C ARG A 99 0.71 -9.63 -14.85
N GLN A 100 1.45 -8.71 -14.24
CA GLN A 100 1.01 -8.10 -12.99
C GLN A 100 -0.25 -7.27 -13.22
N PRO A 101 -1.33 -7.44 -12.44
CA PRO A 101 -2.57 -6.71 -12.63
C PRO A 101 -2.40 -5.20 -12.49
N MET A 102 -1.58 -4.79 -11.53
CA MET A 102 -1.35 -3.39 -11.18
C MET A 102 0.00 -3.19 -10.52
N ALA A 103 0.45 -1.94 -10.51
CA ALA A 103 1.48 -1.43 -9.61
C ALA A 103 0.92 -0.27 -8.80
N TYR A 104 1.59 0.06 -7.69
CA TYR A 104 1.15 1.14 -6.80
C TYR A 104 2.35 1.91 -6.24
N LEU A 105 2.07 3.10 -5.71
CA LEU A 105 3.07 3.98 -5.10
C LEU A 105 2.43 4.94 -4.11
N MET A 106 3.23 5.47 -3.19
CA MET A 106 2.89 6.66 -2.40
C MET A 106 3.45 7.89 -3.11
N PRO A 107 2.60 8.80 -3.61
CA PRO A 107 3.09 9.94 -4.40
C PRO A 107 3.65 11.05 -3.50
N ALA A 108 4.81 11.59 -3.84
CA ALA A 108 5.27 12.86 -3.28
C ALA A 108 4.37 14.04 -3.72
N ASP A 109 3.94 14.03 -4.98
CA ASP A 109 2.90 14.90 -5.54
C ASP A 109 2.11 14.07 -6.57
N PRO A 110 0.78 13.92 -6.39
CA PRO A 110 -0.05 13.13 -7.31
C PRO A 110 0.01 13.61 -8.76
N LYS A 111 0.17 14.92 -8.99
CA LYS A 111 0.27 15.51 -10.32
C LYS A 111 1.44 14.98 -11.16
N ILE A 112 2.47 14.45 -10.50
CA ILE A 112 3.60 13.81 -11.17
C ILE A 112 3.18 12.49 -11.82
N TYR A 113 2.27 11.74 -11.18
CA TYR A 113 1.91 10.38 -11.55
C TYR A 113 0.57 10.26 -12.29
N GLU A 114 -0.33 11.24 -12.13
CA GLU A 114 -1.60 11.29 -12.86
C GLU A 114 -1.45 11.18 -14.39
N PRO A 115 -0.44 11.85 -15.03
CA PRO A 115 -0.21 11.71 -16.48
C PRO A 115 0.23 10.31 -16.92
N PHE A 116 0.65 9.47 -15.97
CA PHE A 116 0.99 8.07 -16.18
C PHE A 116 -0.14 7.10 -15.83
N GLY A 117 -1.36 7.62 -15.65
CA GLY A 117 -2.56 6.82 -15.40
C GLY A 117 -2.70 6.30 -13.96
N PHE A 118 -1.88 6.79 -13.03
CA PHE A 118 -2.07 6.49 -11.60
C PHE A 118 -3.26 7.26 -11.04
N ARG A 119 -4.04 6.60 -10.20
CA ARG A 119 -5.17 7.19 -9.46
C ARG A 119 -5.13 6.71 -8.03
N TYR A 120 -5.62 7.54 -7.09
CA TYR A 120 -5.76 7.11 -5.71
C TYR A 120 -6.60 5.86 -5.62
N ILE A 121 -6.15 4.90 -4.80
CA ILE A 121 -6.80 3.62 -4.53
C ILE A 121 -6.99 3.38 -3.04
N TYR A 122 -6.29 4.15 -2.19
CA TYR A 122 -6.34 3.99 -0.76
C TYR A 122 -6.18 5.33 -0.04
N GLN A 123 -6.99 5.51 1.01
CA GLN A 123 -6.90 6.61 1.96
C GLN A 123 -6.60 6.03 3.33
N GLN A 124 -5.52 6.53 3.95
CA GLN A 124 -5.12 6.12 5.28
C GLN A 124 -5.97 6.81 6.33
N PHE A 125 -6.62 6.03 7.18
CA PHE A 125 -7.28 6.54 8.38
C PHE A 125 -6.23 6.88 9.43
N TYR A 126 -6.39 8.04 10.07
CA TYR A 126 -5.51 8.50 11.14
C TYR A 126 -6.28 9.05 12.33
N ILE A 127 -5.66 8.98 13.51
CA ILE A 127 -6.05 9.67 14.73
C ILE A 127 -4.90 10.57 15.14
N LYS A 128 -5.18 11.87 15.37
CA LYS A 128 -4.21 12.79 15.97
C LYS A 128 -4.32 12.77 17.48
N MET A 129 -3.18 12.59 18.12
CA MET A 129 -3.06 12.59 19.57
C MET A 129 -2.47 13.92 20.02
N PRO A 130 -3.21 14.74 20.76
CA PRO A 130 -2.70 16.02 21.26
C PRO A 130 -1.61 15.79 22.32
N ALA A 131 -0.67 16.75 22.45
CA ALA A 131 0.25 16.79 23.58
C ALA A 131 -0.53 17.08 24.86
N ALA A 132 -0.34 16.23 25.87
CA ALA A 132 -0.85 16.35 27.26
C ALA A 132 -2.37 16.44 27.52
N ASN A 133 -2.82 15.56 28.42
CA ASN A 133 -3.95 15.62 29.34
C ASN A 133 -5.41 15.53 28.85
N THR A 134 -5.80 15.86 27.62
CA THR A 134 -7.22 15.76 27.22
C THR A 134 -7.65 14.32 26.94
N LEU A 135 -6.76 13.49 26.45
CA LEU A 135 -7.05 12.08 26.20
C LEU A 135 -7.03 11.26 27.49
N GLY A 136 -6.18 11.64 28.46
CA GLY A 136 -6.05 10.95 29.74
C GLY A 136 -7.33 10.92 30.59
N GLU A 137 -8.22 11.89 30.41
CA GLU A 137 -9.54 11.85 31.08
C GLU A 137 -10.51 10.92 30.35
N TYR A 138 -10.47 10.87 29.05
CA TYR A 138 -11.30 10.00 28.22
C TYR A 138 -10.88 8.52 28.36
N LEU A 139 -9.58 8.24 28.35
CA LEU A 139 -9.04 6.88 28.40
C LEU A 139 -8.97 6.33 29.84
N ARG A 140 -8.80 7.16 30.86
CA ARG A 140 -8.86 6.72 32.30
C ARG A 140 -10.21 6.18 32.72
N ALA A 141 -11.25 6.41 31.92
CA ALA A 141 -12.59 5.84 32.18
C ALA A 141 -12.65 4.33 31.87
N ALA A 142 -11.69 3.77 31.11
CA ALA A 142 -11.73 2.37 30.67
C ALA A 142 -11.04 1.38 31.64
N GLY A 143 -10.24 1.84 32.62
CA GLY A 143 -9.61 0.99 33.65
C GLY A 143 -8.40 0.20 33.12
N ASP A 144 -7.97 -0.83 33.82
CA ASP A 144 -6.93 -1.75 33.38
C ASP A 144 -7.39 -2.45 32.08
N VAL A 145 -6.71 -2.14 30.96
CA VAL A 145 -7.07 -2.70 29.65
C VAL A 145 -6.84 -4.22 29.56
N GLY A 146 -6.22 -4.83 30.58
CA GLY A 146 -6.00 -6.27 30.68
C GLY A 146 -5.13 -6.84 29.54
N LEU A 147 -4.34 -6.00 28.87
CA LEU A 147 -3.43 -6.40 27.79
C LEU A 147 -1.99 -6.40 28.28
N ARG A 148 -1.24 -7.42 27.88
CA ARG A 148 0.21 -7.46 28.02
C ARG A 148 0.85 -7.21 26.65
N ALA A 149 1.80 -6.27 26.58
CA ALA A 149 2.55 -5.97 25.37
C ALA A 149 3.98 -6.48 25.49
N TYR A 150 4.51 -7.01 24.40
CA TYR A 150 5.87 -7.50 24.25
C TYR A 150 6.47 -6.95 22.96
N SER A 151 7.72 -6.53 23.00
CA SER A 151 8.46 -6.17 21.80
C SER A 151 8.69 -7.40 20.93
N ALA A 152 8.29 -7.31 19.67
CA ALA A 152 8.50 -8.37 18.71
C ALA A 152 9.97 -8.43 18.27
N SER A 153 10.42 -9.63 17.92
CA SER A 153 11.75 -9.92 17.41
C SER A 153 11.68 -10.63 16.05
N PRO A 154 12.77 -10.75 15.29
CA PRO A 154 12.77 -11.53 14.05
C PRO A 154 12.29 -12.97 14.21
N ALA A 155 12.40 -13.57 15.41
CA ALA A 155 11.88 -14.92 15.67
C ALA A 155 10.34 -14.99 15.63
N ASP A 156 9.67 -13.84 15.80
CA ASP A 156 8.20 -13.74 15.84
C ASP A 156 7.61 -13.45 14.44
N ALA A 157 8.45 -13.17 13.43
CA ALA A 157 8.04 -12.73 12.10
C ALA A 157 7.02 -13.67 11.45
N ARG A 158 7.21 -14.98 11.56
CA ARG A 158 6.28 -15.99 11.04
C ARG A 158 4.92 -15.95 11.75
N GLN A 159 4.92 -15.90 13.09
CA GLN A 159 3.68 -15.81 13.89
C GLN A 159 2.91 -14.55 13.55
N LEU A 160 3.63 -13.42 13.44
CA LEU A 160 3.05 -12.12 13.06
C LEU A 160 2.42 -12.18 11.67
N ALA A 161 3.09 -12.80 10.69
CA ALA A 161 2.58 -12.94 9.32
C ALA A 161 1.29 -13.77 9.28
N GLU A 162 1.27 -14.92 9.92
CA GLU A 162 0.10 -15.81 9.99
C GLU A 162 -1.08 -15.09 10.67
N TRP A 163 -0.84 -14.47 11.83
CA TRP A 163 -1.84 -13.75 12.59
C TRP A 163 -2.40 -12.53 11.84
N ALA A 164 -1.53 -11.73 11.21
CA ALA A 164 -1.96 -10.53 10.50
C ALA A 164 -2.81 -10.86 9.26
N ASN A 165 -2.46 -11.91 8.52
CA ASN A 165 -3.27 -12.35 7.38
C ASN A 165 -4.64 -12.88 7.81
N ASP A 166 -4.75 -13.56 8.95
CA ASP A 166 -6.04 -13.95 9.53
C ASP A 166 -6.87 -12.73 9.94
N CYS A 167 -6.24 -11.79 10.67
CA CYS A 167 -6.87 -10.56 11.13
C CYS A 167 -7.37 -9.71 9.95
N LEU A 168 -6.52 -9.45 8.94
CA LEU A 168 -6.86 -8.63 7.78
C LEU A 168 -7.83 -9.38 6.84
N GLY A 169 -7.60 -10.66 6.58
CA GLY A 169 -8.42 -11.46 5.66
C GLY A 169 -9.86 -11.63 6.12
N SER A 170 -10.12 -11.50 7.42
CA SER A 170 -11.48 -11.54 7.98
C SER A 170 -12.26 -10.23 7.81
N ARG A 171 -11.58 -9.11 7.48
CA ARG A 171 -12.15 -7.75 7.53
C ARG A 171 -11.93 -6.93 6.28
N MET A 172 -10.84 -7.18 5.53
CA MET A 172 -10.43 -6.35 4.40
C MET A 172 -10.74 -7.06 3.08
N ASP A 173 -11.33 -6.31 2.15
CA ASP A 173 -11.51 -6.75 0.78
C ASP A 173 -10.16 -6.78 0.05
N VAL A 174 -9.33 -5.74 0.27
CA VAL A 174 -7.98 -5.63 -0.32
C VAL A 174 -6.97 -5.28 0.76
N PHE A 175 -5.87 -6.02 0.81
CA PHE A 175 -4.76 -5.75 1.73
C PHE A 175 -3.45 -6.33 1.21
N THR A 176 -2.32 -5.84 1.73
CA THR A 176 -1.01 -6.43 1.48
C THR A 176 -0.88 -7.74 2.24
N TRP A 177 -0.73 -8.83 1.47
CA TRP A 177 -0.46 -10.15 2.03
C TRP A 177 0.94 -10.19 2.64
N ARG A 178 1.04 -10.64 3.89
CA ARG A 178 2.26 -10.59 4.69
C ARG A 178 2.87 -11.97 4.81
N ASP A 179 4.16 -12.05 4.51
CA ASP A 179 4.97 -13.23 4.76
C ASP A 179 6.00 -12.96 5.88
N GLU A 180 6.79 -13.95 6.21
CA GLU A 180 7.85 -13.83 7.21
C GLU A 180 8.87 -12.74 6.83
N ARG A 181 9.18 -12.61 5.53
CA ARG A 181 10.08 -11.57 5.00
C ARG A 181 9.50 -10.17 5.19
N TYR A 182 8.19 -9.99 4.98
CA TYR A 182 7.50 -8.73 5.23
C TYR A 182 7.73 -8.26 6.67
N TYR A 183 7.51 -9.15 7.64
CA TYR A 183 7.71 -8.80 9.04
C TYR A 183 9.17 -8.67 9.45
N ASP A 184 10.09 -9.45 8.89
CA ASP A 184 11.53 -9.24 9.13
C ASP A 184 11.97 -7.85 8.65
N ASN A 185 11.48 -7.41 7.47
CA ASN A 185 11.73 -6.07 6.97
C ASN A 185 11.10 -4.99 7.87
N LEU A 186 9.81 -5.12 8.22
CA LEU A 186 9.11 -4.16 9.08
C LEU A 186 9.79 -4.00 10.46
N LEU A 187 10.21 -5.11 11.07
CA LEU A 187 10.92 -5.10 12.35
C LEU A 187 12.26 -4.35 12.26
N ARG A 188 13.03 -4.60 11.20
CA ARG A 188 14.33 -3.95 10.96
C ARG A 188 14.18 -2.47 10.61
N GLU A 189 13.22 -2.16 9.77
CA GLU A 189 12.89 -0.79 9.37
C GLU A 189 12.48 0.03 10.59
N THR A 190 11.50 -0.45 11.35
CA THR A 190 11.03 0.23 12.56
C THR A 190 12.14 0.44 13.57
N ALA A 191 13.02 -0.57 13.75
CA ALA A 191 14.18 -0.45 14.64
C ALA A 191 15.23 0.55 14.11
N SER A 192 15.40 0.69 12.78
CA SER A 192 16.36 1.65 12.20
C SER A 192 15.95 3.11 12.46
N ASP A 193 14.64 3.34 12.64
CA ASP A 193 14.07 4.64 12.98
C ASP A 193 13.89 4.83 14.51
N GLY A 194 14.51 3.98 15.32
CA GLY A 194 14.45 4.07 16.77
C GLY A 194 13.10 3.64 17.37
N GLY A 195 12.29 2.94 16.62
CA GLY A 195 10.99 2.43 17.05
C GLY A 195 10.99 0.93 17.35
N GLU A 196 9.80 0.39 17.55
CA GLU A 196 9.59 -1.04 17.80
C GLU A 196 8.21 -1.52 17.30
N VAL A 197 8.10 -2.82 17.13
CA VAL A 197 6.84 -3.50 16.85
C VAL A 197 6.39 -4.22 18.11
N LEU A 198 5.18 -3.96 18.57
CA LEU A 198 4.58 -4.56 19.76
C LEU A 198 3.59 -5.66 19.37
N MET A 199 3.56 -6.71 20.20
CA MET A 199 2.58 -7.79 20.20
C MET A 199 1.73 -7.70 21.45
N PHE A 200 0.40 -7.61 21.31
CA PHE A 200 -0.54 -7.47 22.44
C PHE A 200 -1.26 -8.79 22.70
N TYR A 201 -1.21 -9.22 23.95
CA TYR A 201 -1.81 -10.46 24.40
C TYR A 201 -2.88 -10.23 25.46
N GLU A 202 -4.01 -10.96 25.31
CA GLU A 202 -4.96 -11.20 26.38
C GLU A 202 -4.83 -12.67 26.80
N GLY A 203 -4.35 -12.90 28.03
CA GLY A 203 -3.91 -14.25 28.42
C GLY A 203 -2.74 -14.74 27.56
N GLU A 204 -2.95 -15.83 26.83
CA GLU A 204 -1.99 -16.41 25.89
C GLU A 204 -2.32 -16.11 24.41
N ARG A 205 -3.45 -15.42 24.17
CA ARG A 205 -3.93 -15.11 22.82
C ARG A 205 -3.32 -13.81 22.31
N LEU A 206 -2.66 -13.82 21.17
CA LEU A 206 -2.28 -12.62 20.42
C LEU A 206 -3.55 -11.97 19.87
N VAL A 207 -3.82 -10.72 20.26
CA VAL A 207 -5.05 -10.00 19.92
C VAL A 207 -4.80 -8.73 19.13
N GLY A 208 -3.55 -8.26 19.07
CA GLY A 208 -3.19 -7.08 18.30
C GLY A 208 -1.70 -6.88 18.15
N THR A 209 -1.32 -6.01 17.22
CA THR A 209 0.05 -5.55 16.99
C THR A 209 0.05 -4.05 16.76
N ALA A 210 1.18 -3.38 17.06
CA ALA A 210 1.42 -2.01 16.66
C ALA A 210 2.90 -1.80 16.29
N ALA A 211 3.14 -1.05 15.23
CA ALA A 211 4.46 -0.58 14.86
C ALA A 211 4.53 0.93 15.09
N TYR A 212 5.52 1.42 15.82
CA TYR A 212 5.65 2.84 16.11
C TYR A 212 7.10 3.31 16.16
N ILE A 213 7.29 4.59 15.90
CA ILE A 213 8.52 5.33 16.15
C ILE A 213 8.22 6.46 17.14
N ALA A 214 9.18 6.80 17.98
CA ALA A 214 8.97 7.81 19.01
C ALA A 214 10.26 8.62 19.26
N GLU A 215 10.19 9.89 18.91
CA GLU A 215 11.22 10.89 19.16
C GLU A 215 10.65 12.04 20.01
N GLU A 216 10.72 13.30 19.57
CA GLU A 216 10.02 14.43 20.19
C GLU A 216 8.49 14.30 20.07
N THR A 217 8.05 13.79 18.94
CA THR A 217 6.67 13.32 18.68
C THR A 217 6.68 11.81 18.47
N TYR A 218 5.50 11.19 18.36
CA TYR A 218 5.44 9.80 17.94
C TYR A 218 4.57 9.61 16.70
N GLU A 219 4.88 8.58 15.93
CA GLU A 219 4.04 8.06 14.88
C GLU A 219 3.82 6.57 15.08
N VAL A 220 2.57 6.18 15.35
CA VAL A 220 2.18 4.78 15.27
C VAL A 220 1.84 4.49 13.82
N ARG A 221 2.77 3.86 13.10
CA ARG A 221 2.68 3.59 11.65
C ARG A 221 1.63 2.55 11.31
N GLU A 222 1.32 1.67 12.27
CA GLU A 222 0.31 0.65 12.10
C GLU A 222 -0.26 0.21 13.45
N ILE A 223 -1.58 0.02 13.51
CA ILE A 223 -2.25 -0.75 14.56
C ILE A 223 -3.14 -1.78 13.86
N LEU A 224 -2.92 -3.05 14.16
CA LEU A 224 -3.81 -4.14 13.77
C LEU A 224 -4.37 -4.80 15.02
N ALA A 225 -5.66 -5.15 15.01
CA ALA A 225 -6.31 -5.83 16.11
C ALA A 225 -7.49 -6.66 15.64
N TYR A 226 -7.81 -7.73 16.37
CA TYR A 226 -9.10 -8.38 16.23
C TYR A 226 -10.24 -7.43 16.62
N PRO A 227 -11.46 -7.60 16.05
CA PRO A 227 -12.60 -6.76 16.34
C PRO A 227 -12.85 -6.58 17.82
N GLY A 228 -12.98 -5.33 18.26
CA GLY A 228 -13.24 -4.95 19.66
C GLY A 228 -12.00 -4.74 20.52
N TYR A 229 -10.80 -5.06 20.02
CA TYR A 229 -9.54 -4.80 20.73
C TYR A 229 -8.91 -3.45 20.34
N GLU A 230 -9.28 -2.88 19.21
CA GLU A 230 -8.69 -1.64 18.72
C GLU A 230 -8.70 -0.49 19.75
N PRO A 231 -9.83 -0.18 20.44
CA PRO A 231 -9.84 0.88 21.46
C PRO A 231 -8.85 0.61 22.58
N ARG A 232 -8.74 -0.64 23.01
CA ARG A 232 -7.84 -1.05 24.11
C ARG A 232 -6.36 -0.91 23.71
N LEU A 233 -6.01 -1.20 22.43
CA LEU A 233 -4.66 -0.98 21.92
C LEU A 233 -4.32 0.50 21.85
N VAL A 234 -5.22 1.33 21.31
CA VAL A 234 -5.04 2.78 21.25
C VAL A 234 -4.86 3.36 22.65
N GLU A 235 -5.68 2.94 23.62
CA GLU A 235 -5.57 3.37 25.00
C GLU A 235 -4.22 2.97 25.62
N TRP A 236 -3.82 1.71 25.43
CA TRP A 236 -2.53 1.22 25.93
C TRP A 236 -1.38 2.03 25.34
N LEU A 237 -1.38 2.23 24.00
CA LEU A 237 -0.37 3.00 23.28
C LEU A 237 -0.32 4.46 23.75
N ALA A 238 -1.46 5.10 23.94
CA ALA A 238 -1.54 6.46 24.44
C ALA A 238 -0.93 6.58 25.85
N GLY A 239 -1.18 5.61 26.72
CA GLY A 239 -0.57 5.54 28.04
C GLY A 239 0.94 5.28 28.00
N HIS A 240 1.37 4.41 27.12
CA HIS A 240 2.79 4.03 26.94
C HIS A 240 3.63 5.14 26.34
N LEU A 241 3.11 5.80 25.29
CA LEU A 241 3.81 6.87 24.57
C LEU A 241 3.79 8.22 25.32
N GLY A 242 2.96 8.33 26.37
CA GLY A 242 2.94 9.45 27.29
C GLY A 242 2.37 10.75 26.71
N ASP A 243 2.78 11.89 27.29
CA ASP A 243 2.22 13.20 27.00
C ASP A 243 2.71 13.83 25.70
N ARG A 244 3.37 13.09 24.84
CA ARG A 244 3.86 13.58 23.53
C ARG A 244 2.71 13.66 22.53
N ALA A 245 2.73 14.70 21.70
CA ALA A 245 1.85 14.75 20.54
C ALA A 245 2.25 13.66 19.51
N GLY A 246 1.29 13.17 18.74
CA GLY A 246 1.56 12.16 17.74
C GLY A 246 0.41 11.84 16.82
N MET A 247 0.62 10.84 15.99
CA MET A 247 -0.38 10.33 15.05
C MET A 247 -0.41 8.80 15.10
N MET A 248 -1.60 8.22 15.03
CA MET A 248 -1.79 6.79 14.91
C MET A 248 -2.45 6.45 13.58
N LEU A 249 -1.85 5.57 12.81
CA LEU A 249 -2.35 5.06 11.54
C LEU A 249 -2.92 3.66 11.74
N MET A 250 -4.10 3.40 11.19
CA MET A 250 -4.77 2.12 11.38
C MET A 250 -5.81 1.86 10.29
N PRO A 251 -6.31 0.62 10.13
CA PRO A 251 -7.50 0.37 9.34
C PRO A 251 -8.67 1.20 9.88
N PRO A 252 -9.57 1.69 9.00
CA PRO A 252 -10.71 2.49 9.44
C PRO A 252 -11.61 1.67 10.36
N TRP A 253 -11.84 2.18 11.54
CA TRP A 253 -12.86 1.68 12.44
C TRP A 253 -13.83 2.83 12.83
N LYS A 254 -14.83 2.55 13.65
CA LYS A 254 -15.77 3.58 14.16
C LYS A 254 -15.06 4.50 15.17
N ALA A 255 -14.34 5.50 14.68
CA ALA A 255 -13.63 6.48 15.52
C ALA A 255 -14.51 7.68 15.92
N ASP A 256 -15.74 7.78 15.41
CA ASP A 256 -16.66 8.90 15.65
C ASP A 256 -17.03 9.11 17.11
N GLU A 257 -16.72 8.12 17.96
CA GLU A 257 -17.06 8.15 19.39
C GLU A 257 -15.94 8.72 20.27
N ALA A 258 -14.75 8.97 19.74
CA ALA A 258 -13.57 9.22 20.58
C ALA A 258 -13.29 10.70 20.93
N GLY A 259 -13.98 11.67 20.34
CA GLY A 259 -13.73 13.10 20.62
C GLY A 259 -12.33 13.60 20.22
N VAL A 260 -11.56 12.80 19.49
CA VAL A 260 -10.19 13.06 19.04
C VAL A 260 -10.21 13.41 17.56
N GLU A 261 -9.35 14.33 17.12
CA GLU A 261 -9.22 14.65 15.71
C GLU A 261 -8.81 13.40 14.92
N ASN A 262 -9.63 13.01 13.98
CA ASN A 262 -9.38 11.88 13.10
C ASN A 262 -9.80 12.21 11.66
N GLY A 263 -9.42 11.38 10.72
CA GLY A 263 -9.81 11.56 9.32
C GLY A 263 -9.13 10.59 8.37
N PHE A 264 -9.31 10.87 7.09
CA PHE A 264 -8.70 10.14 6.01
C PHE A 264 -7.75 11.05 5.24
N ARG A 265 -6.56 10.53 4.89
CA ARG A 265 -5.65 11.20 3.96
C ARG A 265 -5.41 10.31 2.74
N PRO A 266 -5.50 10.84 1.50
CA PRO A 266 -5.10 10.11 0.32
C PRO A 266 -3.64 9.67 0.48
N MET A 267 -3.35 8.38 0.23
CA MET A 267 -2.01 7.87 0.49
C MET A 267 -1.44 7.10 -0.70
N ILE A 268 -2.14 6.09 -1.20
CA ILE A 268 -1.61 5.22 -2.25
C ILE A 268 -2.33 5.45 -3.57
N MET A 269 -1.55 5.58 -4.64
CA MET A 269 -2.05 5.57 -6.02
C MET A 269 -1.70 4.26 -6.69
N GLY A 270 -2.62 3.74 -7.52
CA GLY A 270 -2.42 2.54 -8.31
C GLY A 270 -2.60 2.78 -9.80
N ARG A 271 -2.01 1.92 -10.62
CA ARG A 271 -2.12 1.87 -12.07
C ARG A 271 -2.36 0.45 -12.54
N ILE A 272 -3.35 0.24 -13.41
CA ILE A 272 -3.56 -1.04 -14.10
C ILE A 272 -2.41 -1.25 -15.09
N LEU A 273 -1.82 -2.45 -15.06
CA LEU A 273 -0.76 -2.85 -15.98
C LEU A 273 -1.25 -3.91 -16.95
N TYR A 274 -1.52 -5.14 -16.50
CA TYR A 274 -2.08 -6.20 -17.34
C TYR A 274 -3.58 -6.31 -17.11
N LEU A 275 -4.35 -5.75 -18.06
CA LEU A 275 -5.79 -5.54 -17.91
C LEU A 275 -6.57 -6.85 -17.67
N GLU A 276 -6.28 -7.92 -18.40
CA GLU A 276 -7.03 -9.17 -18.23
C GLU A 276 -6.88 -9.77 -16.83
N SER A 277 -5.69 -9.67 -16.22
CA SER A 277 -5.47 -10.06 -14.82
C SER A 277 -6.25 -9.16 -13.87
N PHE A 278 -6.27 -7.85 -14.13
CA PHE A 278 -7.02 -6.90 -13.30
C PHE A 278 -8.53 -7.12 -13.39
N LEU A 279 -9.10 -7.33 -14.58
CA LEU A 279 -10.53 -7.61 -14.76
C LEU A 279 -11.00 -8.85 -13.98
N ARG A 280 -10.11 -9.83 -13.75
CA ARG A 280 -10.41 -11.01 -12.94
C ARG A 280 -10.52 -10.73 -11.46
N LEU A 281 -9.97 -9.61 -10.98
CA LEU A 281 -10.01 -9.19 -9.57
C LEU A 281 -11.27 -8.40 -9.25
N LEU A 282 -11.92 -7.78 -10.26
CA LEU A 282 -13.08 -6.93 -10.08
C LEU A 282 -14.25 -7.65 -9.40
N ARG A 283 -15.01 -6.88 -8.64
CA ARG A 283 -16.30 -7.26 -8.06
C ARG A 283 -17.42 -6.76 -8.97
N PHE A 284 -18.49 -7.53 -9.07
CA PHE A 284 -19.63 -7.25 -9.93
C PHE A 284 -20.94 -7.40 -9.17
N ASP A 285 -22.01 -6.83 -9.72
CA ASP A 285 -23.35 -7.10 -9.22
C ASP A 285 -23.64 -8.60 -9.29
N ARG A 286 -24.17 -9.16 -8.19
CA ARG A 286 -24.38 -10.61 -8.07
C ARG A 286 -25.43 -11.15 -9.05
N GLU A 287 -26.35 -10.30 -9.48
CA GLU A 287 -27.43 -10.64 -10.43
C GLU A 287 -26.97 -10.49 -11.88
N ALA A 288 -25.84 -9.85 -12.14
CA ALA A 288 -25.29 -9.75 -13.48
C ALA A 288 -24.69 -11.10 -13.90
N ASP A 289 -24.94 -11.53 -15.13
CA ASP A 289 -24.37 -12.73 -15.75
C ASP A 289 -23.19 -12.42 -16.66
N HIS A 290 -23.15 -11.21 -17.20
CA HIS A 290 -22.00 -10.72 -18.00
C HIS A 290 -21.89 -9.19 -17.99
N LEU A 291 -20.70 -8.71 -18.35
CA LEU A 291 -20.39 -7.30 -18.62
C LEU A 291 -19.50 -7.21 -19.86
N CYS A 292 -19.77 -6.24 -20.74
CA CYS A 292 -18.91 -5.91 -21.86
C CYS A 292 -18.27 -4.55 -21.65
N LEU A 293 -16.94 -4.48 -21.80
CA LEU A 293 -16.16 -3.25 -21.70
C LEU A 293 -15.40 -2.99 -22.99
N GLU A 294 -15.41 -1.75 -23.48
CA GLU A 294 -14.47 -1.22 -24.48
C GLU A 294 -13.47 -0.34 -23.73
N VAL A 295 -12.24 -0.85 -23.57
CA VAL A 295 -11.23 -0.23 -22.71
C VAL A 295 -10.21 0.54 -23.53
N LYS A 296 -9.87 1.73 -23.03
CA LYS A 296 -8.80 2.59 -23.56
C LYS A 296 -7.68 2.78 -22.53
N ASP A 297 -6.45 2.58 -22.97
CA ASP A 297 -5.22 2.89 -22.26
C ASP A 297 -4.30 3.68 -23.19
N ASP A 298 -3.92 4.89 -22.81
CA ASP A 298 -3.08 5.76 -23.65
C ASP A 298 -1.59 5.38 -23.58
N LEU A 299 -1.18 4.54 -22.61
CA LEU A 299 0.23 4.20 -22.37
C LEU A 299 0.55 2.74 -22.73
N ILE A 300 -0.31 1.81 -22.37
CA ILE A 300 -0.13 0.38 -22.65
C ILE A 300 -1.14 0.01 -23.74
N GLN A 301 -0.69 0.04 -24.99
CA GLN A 301 -1.57 -0.17 -26.14
C GLN A 301 -2.20 -1.56 -26.19
N GLU A 302 -1.55 -2.55 -25.60
CA GLU A 302 -2.03 -3.92 -25.49
C GLU A 302 -3.28 -4.04 -24.60
N ASN A 303 -3.54 -3.09 -23.72
CA ASN A 303 -4.76 -3.03 -22.93
C ASN A 303 -5.98 -2.53 -23.74
N ASN A 304 -5.75 -1.87 -24.88
CA ASN A 304 -6.87 -1.36 -25.70
C ASN A 304 -7.63 -2.51 -26.35
N GLY A 305 -8.95 -2.46 -26.25
CA GLY A 305 -9.82 -3.45 -26.87
C GLY A 305 -11.14 -3.67 -26.15
N SER A 306 -11.89 -4.63 -26.65
CA SER A 306 -13.18 -5.01 -26.09
C SER A 306 -13.09 -6.32 -25.33
N PHE A 307 -13.73 -6.39 -24.18
CA PHE A 307 -13.66 -7.53 -23.27
C PHE A 307 -15.06 -7.91 -22.81
N ARG A 308 -15.39 -9.19 -22.98
CA ARG A 308 -16.56 -9.80 -22.35
C ARG A 308 -16.14 -10.50 -21.08
N ILE A 309 -16.79 -10.20 -19.98
CA ILE A 309 -16.60 -10.78 -18.66
C ILE A 309 -17.85 -11.59 -18.34
N VAL A 310 -17.71 -12.89 -18.18
CA VAL A 310 -18.77 -13.76 -17.65
C VAL A 310 -18.69 -13.68 -16.13
N ILE A 311 -19.84 -13.39 -15.50
CA ILE A 311 -19.92 -13.15 -14.06
C ILE A 311 -20.68 -14.31 -13.42
N ARG A 312 -20.13 -14.79 -12.28
CA ARG A 312 -20.83 -15.76 -11.44
C ARG A 312 -20.64 -15.37 -9.96
N ASN A 313 -21.76 -15.24 -9.26
CA ASN A 313 -21.76 -14.84 -7.84
C ASN A 313 -20.97 -13.54 -7.56
N GLY A 314 -21.08 -12.54 -8.46
CA GLY A 314 -20.39 -11.26 -8.33
C GLY A 314 -18.88 -11.29 -8.62
N LYS A 315 -18.35 -12.39 -9.19
CA LYS A 315 -16.92 -12.54 -9.55
C LYS A 315 -16.76 -12.89 -11.03
N ALA A 316 -15.66 -12.44 -11.63
CA ALA A 316 -15.32 -12.85 -12.99
C ALA A 316 -15.01 -14.36 -13.03
N GLU A 317 -15.81 -15.11 -13.77
CA GLU A 317 -15.58 -16.52 -14.08
C GLU A 317 -14.66 -16.66 -15.29
N LYS A 318 -14.93 -15.84 -16.32
CA LYS A 318 -14.16 -15.84 -17.56
C LYS A 318 -14.04 -14.42 -18.11
N VAL A 319 -12.84 -14.04 -18.53
CA VAL A 319 -12.56 -12.82 -19.28
C VAL A 319 -12.14 -13.24 -20.68
N THR A 320 -12.78 -12.68 -21.70
CA THR A 320 -12.50 -12.98 -23.11
C THR A 320 -12.32 -11.68 -23.86
N ARG A 321 -11.20 -11.51 -24.54
CA ARG A 321 -10.98 -10.41 -25.48
C ARG A 321 -11.79 -10.66 -26.74
N LEU A 322 -12.46 -9.63 -27.24
CA LEU A 322 -13.29 -9.68 -28.44
C LEU A 322 -12.55 -9.03 -29.61
N ASP A 323 -12.77 -9.55 -30.82
CA ASP A 323 -12.23 -8.93 -32.04
C ASP A 323 -12.91 -7.58 -32.35
N HIS A 324 -14.18 -7.44 -31.97
CA HIS A 324 -14.98 -6.22 -32.16
C HIS A 324 -15.85 -5.98 -30.93
N PRO A 325 -16.17 -4.68 -30.61
CA PRO A 325 -17.08 -4.37 -29.53
C PRO A 325 -18.50 -4.88 -29.83
N GLU A 326 -19.16 -5.39 -28.80
CA GLU A 326 -20.56 -5.77 -28.87
C GLU A 326 -21.48 -4.57 -28.61
N ALA A 327 -22.73 -4.67 -28.99
CA ALA A 327 -23.73 -3.66 -28.69
C ALA A 327 -23.88 -3.56 -27.14
N GLY A 328 -23.82 -2.34 -26.61
CA GLY A 328 -23.95 -2.10 -25.17
C GLY A 328 -22.69 -2.22 -24.36
N CYS A 329 -21.53 -2.42 -24.97
CA CYS A 329 -20.25 -2.33 -24.24
C CYS A 329 -20.07 -0.95 -23.60
N LEU A 330 -19.71 -0.90 -22.32
CA LEU A 330 -19.36 0.32 -21.64
C LEU A 330 -17.98 0.80 -22.09
N LYS A 331 -17.88 2.06 -22.52
CA LYS A 331 -16.61 2.69 -22.87
C LYS A 331 -15.96 3.25 -21.62
N VAL A 332 -14.77 2.77 -21.31
CA VAL A 332 -14.04 3.12 -20.09
C VAL A 332 -12.55 3.29 -20.38
N THR A 333 -11.89 4.08 -19.55
CA THR A 333 -10.41 4.10 -19.49
C THR A 333 -9.92 3.23 -18.35
N VAL A 334 -8.65 2.85 -18.38
CA VAL A 334 -8.03 2.10 -17.28
C VAL A 334 -8.07 2.88 -15.96
N GLU A 335 -8.01 4.21 -16.01
CA GLU A 335 -8.14 5.07 -14.84
C GLU A 335 -9.55 5.02 -14.26
N MET A 336 -10.60 5.06 -15.10
CA MET A 336 -11.99 4.92 -14.67
C MET A 336 -12.22 3.55 -14.00
N LEU A 337 -11.67 2.48 -14.57
CA LEU A 337 -11.74 1.13 -13.99
C LEU A 337 -11.03 1.08 -12.63
N MET A 338 -9.83 1.66 -12.52
CA MET A 338 -9.10 1.73 -11.25
C MET A 338 -9.92 2.47 -10.19
N GLN A 339 -10.42 3.66 -10.51
CA GLN A 339 -11.20 4.46 -9.58
C GLN A 339 -12.51 3.78 -9.17
N ALA A 340 -13.22 3.13 -10.11
CA ALA A 340 -14.45 2.41 -9.81
C ALA A 340 -14.19 1.20 -8.91
N ALA A 341 -13.13 0.43 -9.18
CA ALA A 341 -12.78 -0.75 -8.38
C ALA A 341 -12.42 -0.39 -6.92
N PHE A 342 -11.79 0.76 -6.70
CA PHE A 342 -11.33 1.18 -5.37
C PHE A 342 -12.21 2.29 -4.74
N GLY A 343 -13.40 2.55 -5.29
CA GLY A 343 -14.36 3.49 -4.73
C GLY A 343 -13.89 4.95 -4.68
N GLN A 344 -12.93 5.33 -5.55
CA GLN A 344 -12.31 6.67 -5.53
C GLN A 344 -12.80 7.58 -6.67
N GLY A 345 -13.89 7.23 -7.34
CA GLY A 345 -14.42 7.98 -8.48
C GLY A 345 -15.89 7.70 -8.73
N SER A 346 -16.35 8.01 -9.94
CA SER A 346 -17.71 7.70 -10.34
C SER A 346 -17.93 6.19 -10.44
N ALA A 347 -19.05 5.74 -9.91
CA ALA A 347 -19.46 4.34 -10.05
C ALA A 347 -19.60 3.96 -11.53
N LEU A 348 -19.13 2.78 -11.89
CA LEU A 348 -19.37 2.19 -13.21
C LEU A 348 -20.46 1.12 -13.08
N GLN A 349 -21.42 1.17 -13.99
CA GLN A 349 -22.52 0.22 -14.00
C GLN A 349 -22.01 -1.22 -14.03
N GLY A 350 -22.51 -2.05 -13.12
CA GLY A 350 -22.18 -3.46 -13.02
C GLY A 350 -20.87 -3.76 -12.27
N ILE A 351 -20.08 -2.75 -11.90
CA ILE A 351 -18.86 -2.91 -11.11
C ILE A 351 -19.13 -2.46 -9.67
N GLN A 352 -18.80 -3.31 -8.70
CA GLN A 352 -18.89 -3.03 -7.28
C GLN A 352 -17.50 -2.66 -6.74
N PRO A 353 -17.37 -1.56 -5.98
CA PRO A 353 -16.09 -1.19 -5.39
C PRO A 353 -15.66 -2.15 -4.28
N PHE A 354 -14.37 -2.20 -4.02
CA PHE A 354 -13.83 -2.68 -2.75
C PHE A 354 -14.12 -1.61 -1.68
N GLU A 355 -14.67 -2.03 -0.55
CA GLU A 355 -15.08 -1.12 0.52
C GLU A 355 -14.04 -1.03 1.63
N HIS A 356 -13.39 -2.15 1.94
CA HIS A 356 -12.43 -2.25 3.03
C HIS A 356 -11.04 -2.53 2.47
N ILE A 357 -10.22 -1.48 2.42
CA ILE A 357 -8.88 -1.52 1.83
C ILE A 357 -7.86 -1.15 2.90
N PHE A 358 -6.77 -1.93 2.98
CA PHE A 358 -5.63 -1.62 3.83
C PHE A 358 -4.31 -1.92 3.11
N ILE A 359 -3.72 -0.89 2.52
CA ILE A 359 -2.43 -0.91 1.81
C ILE A 359 -1.56 0.15 2.48
N ASN A 360 -0.85 -0.24 3.53
CA ASN A 360 -0.15 0.68 4.44
C ASN A 360 1.38 0.55 4.32
N GLU A 361 1.89 0.45 3.11
CA GLU A 361 3.34 0.51 2.86
C GLU A 361 3.77 1.98 2.90
N ILE A 362 4.51 2.33 3.94
CA ILE A 362 5.17 3.62 4.12
C ILE A 362 6.67 3.37 3.92
N VAL A 363 7.29 4.10 2.99
CA VAL A 363 8.74 4.06 2.73
C VAL A 363 9.29 5.48 2.86
#